data_8c5d52f9c96574e350022714158086af
#
_entry.id   8c5d52f9c96574e350022714158086af
#
_cell.length_a   1.000
_cell.length_b   1.000
_cell.length_c   1.000
_cell.angle_alpha   90.00
_cell.angle_beta   90.00
_cell.angle_gamma   90.00
#
_symmetry.space_group_name_H-M   'P 1'
#
loop_
_entity.id
_entity.type
_entity.pdbx_description
1 polymer ?
#
loop_
_entity_poly.entity_id
_entity_poly.type
_entity_poly.pdbx_seq_one_letter_code
_entity_poly.pdbx_strand_id
1 'polypeptide(L)'
;PGMVLAIAVAGILGANIKNAVVAIAIVSWTKYARLARSLVLKIKNRDYIAAARVTGSKTGHILWSYMLPNALPTIVITGATDIGSMMLEIAGLSFLGFGAQSPTAEWGLMLNEGRAFMTAAPWLMIFPGLAIFITVVVFNLLGDSLRDVLDPRS
;
A
#
# COMPACT_ATOMS: atom_id res chain seq x y z
N PRO A 1 15.61 2.23 -2.86
CA PRO A 1 14.72 1.12 -2.58
C PRO A 1 13.89 1.42 -1.32
N GLY A 2 12.54 1.37 -1.47
CA GLY A 2 11.63 1.75 -0.39
C GLY A 2 11.82 0.92 0.89
N MET A 3 12.05 -0.38 0.75
CA MET A 3 12.26 -1.29 1.88
C MET A 3 13.46 -0.91 2.75
N VAL A 4 14.58 -0.49 2.15
CA VAL A 4 15.78 -0.05 2.90
C VAL A 4 15.48 1.19 3.74
N LEU A 5 14.73 2.14 3.17
CA LEU A 5 14.31 3.34 3.90
C LEU A 5 13.32 2.98 5.02
N ALA A 6 12.38 2.05 4.76
CA ALA A 6 11.45 1.58 5.79
C ALA A 6 12.18 0.93 6.96
N ILE A 7 13.20 0.09 6.70
CA ILE A 7 14.05 -0.52 7.73
C ILE A 7 14.78 0.56 8.54
N ALA A 8 15.37 1.56 7.86
CA ALA A 8 16.09 2.64 8.52
C ALA A 8 15.15 3.47 9.44
N VAL A 9 13.96 3.83 8.95
CA VAL A 9 12.97 4.58 9.73
C VAL A 9 12.44 3.74 10.90
N ALA A 10 12.09 2.47 10.66
CA ALA A 10 11.62 1.57 11.72
C ALA A 10 12.70 1.33 12.78
N GLY A 11 13.99 1.22 12.38
CA GLY A 11 15.11 1.09 13.28
C GLY A 11 15.30 2.31 14.20
N ILE A 12 15.10 3.52 13.67
CA ILE A 12 15.17 4.77 14.45
C ILE A 12 13.99 4.88 15.42
N LEU A 13 12.78 4.55 14.98
CA LEU A 13 11.55 4.64 15.77
C LEU A 13 11.47 3.54 16.86
N GLY A 14 12.25 2.48 16.71
CA GLY A 14 12.20 1.31 17.58
C GLY A 14 11.28 0.20 17.07
N ALA A 15 11.61 -1.04 17.40
CA ALA A 15 10.92 -2.24 16.95
C ALA A 15 9.52 -2.36 17.57
N ASN A 16 8.51 -2.04 16.79
CA ASN A 16 7.09 -2.12 17.15
C ASN A 16 6.24 -2.14 15.88
N ILE A 17 5.12 -2.86 15.90
CA ILE A 17 4.20 -2.94 14.75
C ILE A 17 3.69 -1.55 14.33
N LYS A 18 3.38 -0.67 15.28
CA LYS A 18 2.92 0.69 14.97
C LYS A 18 4.00 1.50 14.26
N ASN A 19 5.25 1.39 14.70
CA ASN A 19 6.38 2.08 14.11
C ASN A 19 6.70 1.54 12.71
N ALA A 20 6.56 0.23 12.49
CA ALA A 20 6.66 -0.38 11.17
C ALA A 20 5.60 0.14 10.20
N VAL A 21 4.35 0.24 10.63
CA VAL A 21 3.26 0.83 9.84
C VAL A 21 3.54 2.30 9.50
N VAL A 22 4.01 3.10 10.46
CA VAL A 22 4.40 4.50 10.23
C VAL A 22 5.56 4.60 9.26
N ALA A 23 6.57 3.74 9.39
CA ALA A 23 7.72 3.71 8.46
C ALA A 23 7.28 3.43 7.03
N ILE A 24 6.43 2.42 6.82
CA ILE A 24 5.88 2.09 5.51
C ILE A 24 5.01 3.23 4.97
N ALA A 25 4.17 3.85 5.80
CA ALA A 25 3.34 4.98 5.39
C ALA A 25 4.17 6.17 4.91
N ILE A 26 5.26 6.52 5.61
CA ILE A 26 6.19 7.59 5.23
C ILE A 26 6.86 7.27 3.88
N VAL A 27 7.25 6.04 3.65
CA VAL A 27 7.88 5.63 2.38
C VAL A 27 6.86 5.61 1.25
N SER A 28 5.68 5.04 1.48
CA SER A 28 4.62 4.89 0.47
C SER A 28 3.98 6.22 0.08
N TRP A 29 3.98 7.22 0.95
CA TRP A 29 3.48 8.57 0.67
C TRP A 29 4.00 9.13 -0.66
N THR A 30 5.29 8.95 -0.94
CA THR A 30 5.92 9.50 -2.16
C THR A 30 5.37 8.87 -3.44
N LYS A 31 4.98 7.59 -3.40
CA LYS A 31 4.32 6.88 -4.50
C LYS A 31 2.94 7.49 -4.78
N TYR A 32 2.12 7.65 -3.74
CA TYR A 32 0.77 8.21 -3.87
C TYR A 32 0.78 9.68 -4.26
N ALA A 33 1.71 10.47 -3.74
CA ALA A 33 1.88 11.87 -4.13
C ALA A 33 2.22 12.00 -5.62
N ARG A 34 3.11 11.16 -6.14
CA ARG A 34 3.43 11.13 -7.58
C ARG A 34 2.25 10.66 -8.43
N LEU A 35 1.52 9.64 -7.98
CA LEU A 35 0.31 9.17 -8.65
C LEU A 35 -0.73 10.27 -8.73
N ALA A 36 -1.08 10.89 -7.62
CA ALA A 36 -2.05 11.98 -7.56
C ALA A 36 -1.65 13.15 -8.48
N ARG A 37 -0.36 13.55 -8.45
CA ARG A 37 0.16 14.59 -9.33
C ARG A 37 -0.01 14.23 -10.82
N SER A 38 0.34 13.00 -11.22
CA SER A 38 0.24 12.56 -12.62
C SER A 38 -1.21 12.56 -13.10
N LEU A 39 -2.15 12.11 -12.25
CA LEU A 39 -3.59 12.13 -12.55
C LEU A 39 -4.12 13.56 -12.70
N VAL A 40 -3.78 14.45 -11.79
CA VAL A 40 -4.18 15.86 -11.85
C VAL A 40 -3.65 16.52 -13.12
N LEU A 41 -2.39 16.30 -13.49
CA LEU A 41 -1.80 16.84 -14.71
C LEU A 41 -2.52 16.31 -15.98
N LYS A 42 -2.89 15.04 -16.00
CA LYS A 42 -3.64 14.43 -17.10
C LYS A 42 -5.06 15.01 -17.23
N ILE A 43 -5.74 15.20 -16.10
CA ILE A 43 -7.11 15.73 -16.05
C ILE A 43 -7.13 17.23 -16.36
N LYS A 44 -6.16 18.00 -15.87
CA LYS A 44 -6.07 19.46 -16.03
C LYS A 44 -6.19 19.95 -17.48
N ASN A 45 -5.72 19.12 -18.43
CA ASN A 45 -5.67 19.45 -19.86
C ASN A 45 -6.91 18.95 -20.64
N ARG A 46 -7.97 18.51 -19.96
CA ARG A 46 -9.20 18.06 -20.61
C ARG A 46 -10.10 19.25 -20.94
N ASP A 47 -10.84 19.13 -22.04
CA ASP A 47 -11.70 20.21 -22.57
C ASP A 47 -12.78 20.67 -21.58
N TYR A 48 -13.35 19.76 -20.80
CA TYR A 48 -14.34 20.12 -19.77
C TYR A 48 -13.75 20.97 -18.64
N ILE A 49 -12.45 20.84 -18.34
CA ILE A 49 -11.77 21.72 -17.38
C ILE A 49 -11.54 23.12 -18.00
N ALA A 50 -11.19 23.18 -19.29
CA ALA A 50 -11.07 24.43 -20.00
C ALA A 50 -12.42 25.16 -20.03
N ALA A 51 -13.50 24.47 -20.37
CA ALA A 51 -14.87 25.01 -20.35
C ALA A 51 -15.26 25.54 -18.95
N ALA A 52 -14.99 24.78 -17.89
CA ALA A 52 -15.26 25.19 -16.52
C ALA A 52 -14.53 26.49 -16.13
N ARG A 53 -13.30 26.68 -16.61
CA ARG A 53 -12.55 27.93 -16.38
C ARG A 53 -13.14 29.11 -17.12
N VAL A 54 -13.54 28.94 -18.39
CA VAL A 54 -14.16 29.97 -19.21
C VAL A 54 -15.49 30.43 -18.59
N THR A 55 -16.25 29.52 -17.98
CA THR A 55 -17.50 29.83 -17.25
C THR A 55 -17.28 30.47 -15.87
N GLY A 56 -15.99 30.74 -15.49
CA GLY A 56 -15.67 31.45 -14.25
C GLY A 56 -15.65 30.58 -13.00
N SER A 57 -15.58 29.23 -13.14
CA SER A 57 -15.49 28.31 -11.99
C SER A 57 -14.20 28.54 -11.19
N LYS A 58 -14.31 28.66 -9.87
CA LYS A 58 -13.19 28.83 -8.96
C LYS A 58 -12.32 27.56 -8.95
N THR A 59 -11.01 27.70 -8.77
CA THR A 59 -10.04 26.58 -8.73
C THR A 59 -10.43 25.50 -7.71
N GLY A 60 -10.91 25.88 -6.53
CA GLY A 60 -11.38 24.92 -5.52
C GLY A 60 -12.57 24.10 -6.02
N HIS A 61 -13.54 24.72 -6.69
CA HIS A 61 -14.66 23.99 -7.27
C HIS A 61 -14.21 23.02 -8.37
N ILE A 62 -13.30 23.45 -9.24
CA ILE A 62 -12.72 22.58 -10.27
C ILE A 62 -12.03 21.36 -9.63
N LEU A 63 -11.27 21.56 -8.56
CA LEU A 63 -10.57 20.51 -7.86
C LEU A 63 -11.54 19.46 -7.28
N TRP A 64 -12.54 19.91 -6.51
CA TRP A 64 -13.46 19.02 -5.80
C TRP A 64 -14.53 18.38 -6.70
N SER A 65 -15.04 19.12 -7.68
CA SER A 65 -16.17 18.65 -8.50
C SER A 65 -15.76 17.94 -9.79
N TYR A 66 -14.56 18.23 -10.29
CA TYR A 66 -14.11 17.64 -11.56
C TYR A 66 -12.82 16.80 -11.42
N MET A 67 -11.79 17.30 -10.71
CA MET A 67 -10.51 16.59 -10.68
C MET A 67 -10.53 15.40 -9.71
N LEU A 68 -10.99 15.62 -8.49
CA LEU A 68 -10.97 14.58 -7.45
C LEU A 68 -11.85 13.38 -7.82
N PRO A 69 -13.12 13.53 -8.26
CA PRO A 69 -13.94 12.39 -8.63
C PRO A 69 -13.37 11.56 -9.80
N ASN A 70 -12.69 12.23 -10.75
CA ASN A 70 -12.06 11.56 -11.88
C ASN A 70 -10.71 10.90 -11.53
N ALA A 71 -10.02 11.35 -10.50
CA ALA A 71 -8.77 10.75 -10.02
C ALA A 71 -9.02 9.61 -9.01
N LEU A 72 -10.10 9.69 -8.24
CA LEU A 72 -10.40 8.80 -7.13
C LEU A 72 -10.45 7.31 -7.51
N PRO A 73 -11.11 6.89 -8.62
CA PRO A 73 -11.13 5.48 -9.01
C PRO A 73 -9.73 4.88 -9.15
N THR A 74 -8.83 5.56 -9.85
CA THR A 74 -7.46 5.10 -10.05
C THR A 74 -6.68 5.02 -8.73
N ILE A 75 -6.89 5.97 -7.80
CA ILE A 75 -6.26 5.98 -6.48
C ILE A 75 -6.78 4.80 -5.65
N VAL A 76 -8.08 4.54 -5.67
CA VAL A 76 -8.71 3.43 -4.94
C VAL A 76 -8.23 2.08 -5.47
N ILE A 77 -8.19 1.90 -6.80
CA ILE A 77 -7.67 0.68 -7.44
C ILE A 77 -6.22 0.44 -7.01
N THR A 78 -5.38 1.49 -7.11
CA THR A 78 -3.97 1.38 -6.71
C THR A 78 -3.84 1.03 -5.23
N GLY A 79 -4.65 1.65 -4.37
CA GLY A 79 -4.69 1.33 -2.94
C GLY A 79 -5.08 -0.12 -2.67
N ALA A 80 -6.08 -0.64 -3.37
CA ALA A 80 -6.55 -2.01 -3.21
C ALA A 80 -5.47 -3.03 -3.63
N THR A 81 -4.79 -2.81 -4.76
CA THR A 81 -3.69 -3.67 -5.21
C THR A 81 -2.46 -3.57 -4.30
N ASP A 82 -2.24 -2.44 -3.64
CA ASP A 82 -1.10 -2.24 -2.74
C ASP A 82 -1.28 -2.91 -1.37
N ILE A 83 -2.49 -3.29 -0.96
CA ILE A 83 -2.73 -3.94 0.35
C ILE A 83 -1.85 -5.18 0.51
N GLY A 84 -1.82 -6.05 -0.49
CA GLY A 84 -0.99 -7.26 -0.48
C GLY A 84 0.50 -6.96 -0.36
N SER A 85 0.98 -5.96 -1.10
CA SER A 85 2.39 -5.52 -1.05
C SER A 85 2.77 -4.94 0.30
N MET A 86 1.93 -4.07 0.87
CA MET A 86 2.16 -3.46 2.19
C MET A 86 2.15 -4.50 3.31
N MET A 87 1.27 -5.50 3.20
CA MET A 87 1.22 -6.60 4.14
C MET A 87 2.51 -7.43 4.11
N LEU A 88 3.04 -7.71 2.91
CA LEU A 88 4.33 -8.38 2.74
C LEU A 88 5.49 -7.55 3.29
N GLU A 89 5.46 -6.23 3.12
CA GLU A 89 6.46 -5.31 3.69
C GLU A 89 6.43 -5.30 5.23
N ILE A 90 5.23 -5.27 5.85
CA ILE A 90 5.07 -5.35 7.31
C ILE A 90 5.59 -6.68 7.83
N ALA A 91 5.20 -7.79 7.19
CA ALA A 91 5.67 -9.13 7.56
C ALA A 91 7.20 -9.25 7.40
N GLY A 92 7.78 -8.64 6.35
CA GLY A 92 9.22 -8.57 6.14
C GLY A 92 9.95 -7.78 7.25
N LEU A 93 9.42 -6.61 7.65
CA LEU A 93 9.98 -5.84 8.77
C LEU A 93 9.90 -6.61 10.09
N SER A 94 8.80 -7.30 10.36
CA SER A 94 8.63 -8.15 11.55
C SER A 94 9.57 -9.35 11.51
N PHE A 95 9.73 -9.99 10.35
CA PHE A 95 10.69 -11.08 10.15
C PHE A 95 12.14 -10.64 10.42
N LEU A 96 12.49 -9.40 10.05
CA LEU A 96 13.81 -8.82 10.30
C LEU A 96 13.98 -8.29 11.74
N GLY A 97 12.92 -8.30 12.56
CA GLY A 97 12.95 -7.85 13.95
C GLY A 97 12.67 -6.35 14.15
N PHE A 98 12.27 -5.63 13.10
CA PHE A 98 11.94 -4.19 13.16
C PHE A 98 10.43 -3.91 13.26
N GLY A 99 9.58 -4.94 13.17
CA GLY A 99 8.12 -4.84 13.23
C GLY A 99 7.56 -5.32 14.56
N ALA A 100 6.60 -6.24 14.50
CA ALA A 100 5.96 -6.82 15.67
C ALA A 100 6.96 -7.49 16.59
N GLN A 101 6.70 -7.39 17.90
CA GLN A 101 7.50 -8.03 18.96
C GLN A 101 6.59 -8.95 19.77
N SER A 102 7.15 -10.03 20.30
CA SER A 102 6.43 -10.96 21.17
C SER A 102 5.86 -10.22 22.40
N PRO A 103 4.64 -10.49 22.82
CA PRO A 103 3.74 -11.59 22.41
C PRO A 103 2.72 -11.21 21.31
N THR A 104 3.00 -10.27 20.43
CA THR A 104 2.07 -9.82 19.38
C THR A 104 1.86 -10.92 18.34
N ALA A 105 0.60 -11.30 18.06
CA ALA A 105 0.29 -12.29 17.03
C ALA A 105 0.38 -11.64 15.64
N GLU A 106 1.47 -11.93 14.91
CA GLU A 106 1.72 -11.43 13.56
C GLU A 106 2.55 -12.47 12.78
N TRP A 107 2.19 -12.71 11.52
CA TRP A 107 2.75 -13.81 10.73
C TRP A 107 4.24 -13.65 10.41
N GLY A 108 4.72 -12.43 10.18
CA GLY A 108 6.16 -12.19 9.97
C GLY A 108 6.98 -12.44 11.23
N LEU A 109 6.44 -12.08 12.40
CA LEU A 109 7.04 -12.42 13.69
C LEU A 109 7.06 -13.95 13.91
N MET A 110 5.96 -14.64 13.58
CA MET A 110 5.91 -16.10 13.66
C MET A 110 6.97 -16.76 12.76
N LEU A 111 7.22 -16.22 11.57
CA LEU A 111 8.30 -16.65 10.70
C LEU A 111 9.67 -16.41 11.32
N ASN A 112 9.89 -15.27 11.97
CA ASN A 112 11.14 -14.96 12.67
C ASN A 112 11.42 -15.95 13.79
N GLU A 113 10.43 -16.20 14.66
CA GLU A 113 10.54 -17.13 15.77
C GLU A 113 10.68 -18.60 15.30
N GLY A 114 9.93 -18.99 14.26
CA GLY A 114 9.97 -20.31 13.65
C GLY A 114 11.32 -20.65 13.01
N ARG A 115 12.11 -19.65 12.64
CA ARG A 115 13.41 -19.83 11.99
C ARG A 115 14.40 -20.67 12.81
N ALA A 116 14.36 -20.54 14.12
CA ALA A 116 15.21 -21.35 15.02
C ALA A 116 14.84 -22.84 15.03
N PHE A 117 13.63 -23.18 14.62
CA PHE A 117 13.09 -24.55 14.62
C PHE A 117 12.95 -25.15 13.21
N MET A 118 13.53 -24.53 12.18
CA MET A 118 13.32 -24.90 10.78
C MET A 118 13.67 -26.36 10.46
N THR A 119 14.66 -26.92 11.16
CA THR A 119 15.09 -28.35 10.99
C THR A 119 14.24 -29.33 11.80
N ALA A 120 13.74 -28.91 12.97
CA ALA A 120 12.97 -29.77 13.86
C ALA A 120 11.46 -29.68 13.66
N ALA A 121 10.97 -28.48 13.31
CA ALA A 121 9.54 -28.17 13.18
C ALA A 121 9.28 -27.20 12.02
N PRO A 122 9.51 -27.58 10.74
CA PRO A 122 9.38 -26.71 9.59
C PRO A 122 7.97 -26.10 9.39
N TRP A 123 6.95 -26.76 9.91
CA TRP A 123 5.57 -26.29 9.85
C TRP A 123 5.35 -24.95 10.56
N LEU A 124 6.18 -24.58 11.55
CA LEU A 124 6.13 -23.28 12.21
C LEU A 124 6.43 -22.11 11.26
N MET A 125 7.10 -22.36 10.15
CA MET A 125 7.31 -21.36 9.09
C MET A 125 6.36 -21.57 7.90
N ILE A 126 6.03 -22.81 7.57
CA ILE A 126 5.17 -23.10 6.41
C ILE A 126 3.79 -22.51 6.59
N PHE A 127 3.14 -22.69 7.74
CA PHE A 127 1.79 -22.20 7.95
C PHE A 127 1.65 -20.67 7.92
N PRO A 128 2.47 -19.89 8.66
CA PRO A 128 2.40 -18.42 8.53
C PRO A 128 2.82 -17.93 7.15
N GLY A 129 3.79 -18.59 6.50
CA GLY A 129 4.18 -18.28 5.13
C GLY A 129 3.05 -18.51 4.13
N LEU A 130 2.32 -19.61 4.23
CA LEU A 130 1.13 -19.87 3.43
C LEU A 130 0.00 -18.89 3.72
N ALA A 131 -0.21 -18.52 4.98
CA ALA A 131 -1.22 -17.51 5.34
C ALA A 131 -0.92 -16.15 4.68
N ILE A 132 0.33 -15.68 4.72
CA ILE A 132 0.77 -14.47 4.02
C ILE A 132 0.53 -14.63 2.51
N PHE A 133 1.00 -15.74 1.91
CA PHE A 133 0.88 -15.99 0.47
C PHE A 133 -0.58 -15.95 0.01
N ILE A 134 -1.47 -16.70 0.66
CA ILE A 134 -2.89 -16.75 0.31
C ILE A 134 -3.52 -15.36 0.43
N THR A 135 -3.22 -14.64 1.51
CA THR A 135 -3.78 -13.30 1.72
C THR A 135 -3.31 -12.31 0.66
N VAL A 136 -2.03 -12.33 0.30
CA VAL A 136 -1.48 -11.48 -0.76
C VAL A 136 -2.14 -11.79 -2.10
N VAL A 137 -2.29 -13.08 -2.45
CA VAL A 137 -2.97 -13.50 -3.69
C VAL A 137 -4.42 -13.02 -3.71
N VAL A 138 -5.16 -13.19 -2.63
CA VAL A 138 -6.56 -12.75 -2.53
C VAL A 138 -6.68 -11.23 -2.72
N PHE A 139 -5.85 -10.44 -2.05
CA PHE A 139 -5.89 -8.99 -2.22
C PHE A 139 -5.47 -8.52 -3.60
N ASN A 140 -4.51 -9.17 -4.24
CA ASN A 140 -4.14 -8.87 -5.61
C ASN A 140 -5.30 -9.17 -6.58
N LEU A 141 -5.95 -10.33 -6.46
CA LEU A 141 -7.11 -10.67 -7.27
C LEU A 141 -8.30 -9.72 -7.04
N LEU A 142 -8.54 -9.31 -5.80
CA LEU A 142 -9.55 -8.29 -5.48
C LEU A 142 -9.21 -6.94 -6.11
N GLY A 143 -7.94 -6.53 -6.07
CA GLY A 143 -7.49 -5.30 -6.71
C GLY A 143 -7.66 -5.32 -8.23
N ASP A 144 -7.34 -6.43 -8.87
CA ASP A 144 -7.54 -6.61 -10.31
C ASP A 144 -9.03 -6.60 -10.68
N SER A 145 -9.87 -7.30 -9.91
CA SER A 145 -11.33 -7.28 -10.09
C SER A 145 -11.93 -5.88 -9.92
N LEU A 146 -11.45 -5.10 -8.95
CA LEU A 146 -11.84 -3.69 -8.78
C LEU A 146 -11.42 -2.84 -9.98
N ARG A 147 -10.24 -3.10 -10.54
CA ARG A 147 -9.76 -2.42 -11.73
C ARG A 147 -10.69 -2.67 -12.92
N ASP A 148 -11.08 -3.92 -13.15
CA ASP A 148 -11.96 -4.29 -14.26
C ASP A 148 -13.35 -3.64 -14.15
N VAL A 149 -13.86 -3.48 -12.92
CA VAL A 149 -15.16 -2.84 -12.67
C VAL A 149 -15.10 -1.31 -12.76
N LEU A 150 -14.01 -0.69 -12.28
CA LEU A 150 -13.90 0.77 -12.19
C LEU A 150 -13.22 1.43 -13.40
N ASP A 151 -12.55 0.66 -14.27
CA ASP A 151 -11.95 1.14 -15.52
C ASP A 151 -12.71 0.57 -16.72
N PRO A 152 -13.80 1.23 -17.18
CA PRO A 152 -14.67 0.74 -18.27
C PRO A 152 -14.04 0.86 -19.67
N ARG A 153 -12.70 0.90 -19.78
CA ARG A 153 -11.96 1.03 -21.05
C ARG A 153 -11.37 -0.29 -21.56
N SER A 154 -11.94 -1.39 -21.14
CA SER A 154 -11.69 -2.70 -21.81
C SER A 154 -12.74 -3.00 -22.85
#